data_0c21bb111c8628cce058f9558e87f687
#
_entry.id   0c21bb111c8628cce058f9558e87f687
#
_cell.length_a   1.000
_cell.length_b   1.000
_cell.length_c   1.000
_cell.angle_alpha   90.00
_cell.angle_beta   90.00
_cell.angle_gamma   90.00
#
_symmetry.space_group_name_H-M   'P 1'
#
loop_
_entity.id
_entity.type
_entity.pdbx_description
1 polymer ?
#
loop_
_entity_poly.entity_id
_entity_poly.type
_entity_poly.pdbx_seq_one_letter_code
_entity_poly.pdbx_strand_id
1 'polypeptide(L)'
;MTSYTNSRFIVYVYFSKKDQIESEGWSQIRAVDILQRCWIRTKKIRENENGVSLPSVTVNSSQPQIQPTHSSQSLFSPHSSLLPTQIRMGIYLSTPKTDKFSEDGENDHLRYGLSSMQGWRATMEDAHAAYTDLDDSTSFFGVYDGHGGKVVAKFCAKFLHQQVLKSEAYLTGDIGTSLQKAFLRMDEMMRGQRGWRELSILGDKLNKFTGMIEGLIWSPRSSDGNFQVDDWAFEEGPHSDFAGPTSGSTACVAVIRNNQLIVANAGDSRCVISRKGQAYNLSRDHKPDLEIEKERILKAGGFIHAGRVNGSLNLARAIGDMEFKQNKFLPAEKQIVTANPDINTVELCEDDEFVVLACDGIWDCMSSQQLVDFVHEQLHSETKLSAVCERVLDRCLAPSTAGGEGCDNMTMIVVQFKRPAQSSALAEEQSSSNGQAEPEIKLERSES
;
A
#
# COMPACT_ATOMS: atom_id res chain seq x y z
N MET A 1 29.41 -31.13 -5.62
CA MET A 1 28.50 -32.21 -5.14
C MET A 1 29.29 -33.05 -4.18
N THR A 2 29.10 -32.88 -2.90
CA THR A 2 29.76 -33.70 -1.87
C THR A 2 28.66 -34.42 -1.11
N SER A 3 28.61 -35.74 -1.18
CA SER A 3 27.64 -36.57 -0.50
C SER A 3 28.18 -37.08 0.81
N TYR A 4 27.44 -36.92 1.90
CA TYR A 4 27.67 -37.58 3.17
C TYR A 4 26.54 -38.57 3.39
N THR A 5 26.89 -39.85 3.41
CA THR A 5 25.98 -40.94 3.74
C THR A 5 26.08 -41.29 5.22
N ASN A 6 25.04 -41.03 5.98
CA ASN A 6 24.79 -41.73 7.22
C ASN A 6 23.43 -42.39 7.13
N SER A 7 23.36 -43.65 7.37
CA SER A 7 22.51 -44.75 6.91
C SER A 7 20.98 -44.58 6.85
N ARG A 8 20.40 -43.39 6.68
CA ARG A 8 18.96 -43.21 6.34
C ARG A 8 18.53 -41.89 5.71
N PHE A 9 19.45 -40.92 5.49
CA PHE A 9 19.03 -39.66 4.84
C PHE A 9 20.13 -39.17 3.89
N ILE A 10 19.76 -38.87 2.66
CA ILE A 10 20.60 -38.18 1.67
C ILE A 10 20.23 -36.71 1.71
N VAL A 11 21.18 -35.84 2.09
CA VAL A 11 21.01 -34.38 2.04
C VAL A 11 21.76 -33.86 0.82
N TYR A 12 20.99 -33.25 -0.12
CA TYR A 12 21.55 -32.58 -1.28
C TYR A 12 21.70 -31.09 -0.96
N VAL A 13 22.93 -30.59 -1.05
CA VAL A 13 23.21 -29.16 -0.96
C VAL A 13 23.55 -28.65 -2.36
N TYR A 14 22.70 -27.78 -2.91
CA TYR A 14 22.91 -27.14 -4.20
C TYR A 14 23.63 -25.80 -3.97
N PHE A 15 24.80 -25.64 -4.60
CA PHE A 15 25.46 -24.35 -4.72
C PHE A 15 25.14 -23.76 -6.10
N SER A 16 24.73 -22.50 -6.14
CA SER A 16 24.54 -21.77 -7.38
C SER A 16 25.90 -21.50 -8.06
N LYS A 17 25.92 -21.54 -9.40
CA LYS A 17 27.12 -21.25 -10.22
C LYS A 17 27.76 -19.87 -9.96
N LYS A 18 27.10 -19.00 -9.18
CA LYS A 18 27.59 -17.67 -8.83
C LYS A 18 28.60 -17.68 -7.69
N ASP A 19 28.65 -18.76 -6.92
CA ASP A 19 29.50 -18.85 -5.72
C ASP A 19 30.92 -19.41 -6.02
N GLN A 20 31.24 -19.66 -7.31
CA GLN A 20 32.49 -20.24 -7.73
C GLN A 20 33.62 -19.22 -8.02
N ILE A 21 33.35 -17.91 -7.90
CA ILE A 21 34.35 -16.87 -8.30
C ILE A 21 35.10 -16.26 -7.09
N GLU A 22 34.71 -16.56 -5.85
CA GLU A 22 35.39 -16.04 -4.66
C GLU A 22 35.81 -17.15 -3.67
N SER A 23 36.55 -18.16 -4.12
CA SER A 23 36.95 -19.31 -3.28
C SER A 23 38.31 -19.18 -2.58
N GLU A 24 38.88 -18.02 -2.50
CA GLU A 24 40.09 -17.79 -1.68
C GLU A 24 39.77 -16.94 -0.46
N GLY A 25 39.34 -17.57 0.65
CA GLY A 25 39.16 -16.86 1.92
C GLY A 25 38.15 -17.41 2.92
N TRP A 26 37.60 -18.58 2.71
CA TRP A 26 36.69 -19.18 3.70
C TRP A 26 37.46 -19.78 4.88
N SER A 27 37.43 -19.08 6.02
CA SER A 27 38.00 -19.62 7.26
C SER A 27 37.15 -20.82 7.75
N GLN A 28 37.84 -21.88 8.22
CA GLN A 28 37.25 -23.11 8.78
C GLN A 28 36.18 -22.87 9.88
N ILE A 29 36.16 -21.71 10.48
CA ILE A 29 35.23 -21.32 11.55
C ILE A 29 33.77 -21.28 11.10
N ARG A 30 33.47 -20.89 9.85
CA ARG A 30 32.07 -20.83 9.38
C ARG A 30 31.44 -22.18 9.05
N ALA A 31 32.25 -23.13 8.61
CA ALA A 31 31.75 -24.48 8.33
C ALA A 31 31.35 -25.22 9.62
N VAL A 32 32.06 -25.01 10.71
CA VAL A 32 31.73 -25.59 12.01
C VAL A 32 30.48 -25.01 12.60
N ASP A 33 30.24 -23.70 12.45
CA ASP A 33 29.02 -23.02 12.96
C ASP A 33 27.74 -23.47 12.23
N ILE A 34 27.81 -23.68 10.93
CA ILE A 34 26.69 -24.21 10.14
C ILE A 34 26.39 -25.67 10.53
N LEU A 35 27.40 -26.50 10.69
CA LEU A 35 27.20 -27.89 11.10
C LEU A 35 26.66 -27.99 12.54
N GLN A 36 27.09 -27.12 13.43
CA GLN A 36 26.59 -27.06 14.80
C GLN A 36 25.13 -26.61 14.88
N ARG A 37 24.70 -25.67 14.07
CA ARG A 37 23.29 -25.24 13.98
C ARG A 37 22.38 -26.32 13.37
N CYS A 38 22.86 -27.06 12.37
CA CYS A 38 22.16 -28.22 11.82
C CYS A 38 22.05 -29.35 12.84
N TRP A 39 23.07 -29.60 13.64
CA TRP A 39 23.11 -30.65 14.68
C TRP A 39 22.12 -30.33 15.83
N ILE A 40 22.05 -29.07 16.29
CA ILE A 40 21.10 -28.62 17.32
C ILE A 40 19.64 -28.77 16.83
N ARG A 41 19.39 -28.47 15.56
CA ARG A 41 18.03 -28.58 14.98
C ARG A 41 17.57 -30.02 14.83
N THR A 42 18.48 -30.94 14.43
CA THR A 42 18.16 -32.37 14.34
C THR A 42 17.99 -33.01 15.72
N LYS A 43 18.74 -32.55 16.76
CA LYS A 43 18.55 -33.01 18.12
C LYS A 43 17.20 -32.63 18.71
N LYS A 44 16.72 -31.38 18.45
CA LYS A 44 15.43 -30.88 18.90
C LYS A 44 14.24 -31.63 18.26
N ILE A 45 14.37 -32.05 17.01
CA ILE A 45 13.37 -32.88 16.33
C ILE A 45 13.31 -34.29 16.92
N ARG A 46 14.47 -34.87 17.31
CA ARG A 46 14.56 -36.22 17.87
C ARG A 46 14.05 -36.31 19.30
N GLU A 47 14.18 -35.27 20.10
CA GLU A 47 13.65 -35.19 21.46
C GLU A 47 12.11 -35.09 21.50
N ASN A 48 11.49 -34.58 20.43
CA ASN A 48 10.01 -34.51 20.32
C ASN A 48 9.35 -35.82 19.86
N GLU A 49 10.10 -36.73 19.23
CA GLU A 49 9.52 -37.97 18.70
C GLU A 49 9.67 -39.20 19.62
N ASN A 50 10.58 -39.23 20.57
CA ASN A 50 10.89 -40.47 21.30
C ASN A 50 11.13 -40.30 22.80
N GLY A 51 10.49 -39.60 23.54
CA GLY A 51 10.36 -39.60 25.03
C GLY A 51 11.42 -40.39 25.87
N VAL A 52 12.68 -40.60 25.42
CA VAL A 52 13.71 -41.39 26.11
C VAL A 52 14.98 -40.54 26.26
N SER A 53 15.33 -40.29 27.50
CA SER A 53 16.57 -39.61 27.90
C SER A 53 17.80 -40.50 27.73
N LEU A 54 18.86 -39.98 27.10
CA LEU A 54 20.18 -40.60 27.03
C LEU A 54 21.24 -39.84 27.87
N PRO A 55 22.25 -40.50 28.41
CA PRO A 55 23.10 -39.97 29.49
C PRO A 55 24.07 -38.88 29.02
N SER A 56 24.36 -37.95 29.94
CA SER A 56 25.26 -36.82 29.80
C SER A 56 26.72 -37.24 29.63
N VAL A 57 27.38 -36.78 28.57
CA VAL A 57 28.82 -36.85 28.38
C VAL A 57 29.43 -35.55 28.86
N THR A 58 30.21 -35.63 29.92
CA THR A 58 31.04 -34.52 30.46
C THR A 58 32.30 -34.35 29.59
N VAL A 59 32.48 -33.17 29.01
CA VAL A 59 33.69 -32.79 28.30
C VAL A 59 34.51 -31.90 29.23
N ASN A 60 35.68 -32.41 29.63
CA ASN A 60 36.70 -31.66 30.38
C ASN A 60 37.39 -30.62 29.48
N SER A 61 37.26 -29.36 29.81
CA SER A 61 37.97 -28.26 29.19
C SER A 61 39.21 -27.90 30.01
N SER A 62 40.40 -28.27 29.55
CA SER A 62 41.68 -27.74 30.03
C SER A 62 42.10 -26.56 29.14
N GLN A 63 42.06 -25.37 29.70
CA GLN A 63 42.63 -24.15 29.10
C GLN A 63 44.13 -24.03 29.50
N PRO A 64 45.02 -23.60 28.63
CA PRO A 64 46.35 -23.13 29.00
C PRO A 64 46.27 -21.64 29.39
N GLN A 65 46.81 -21.35 30.58
CA GLN A 65 47.03 -19.99 31.09
C GLN A 65 48.27 -19.37 30.41
N ILE A 66 48.13 -18.15 29.92
CA ILE A 66 49.23 -17.27 29.53
C ILE A 66 49.21 -16.05 30.47
N GLN A 67 50.31 -15.84 31.20
CA GLN A 67 50.52 -14.69 32.10
C GLN A 67 50.90 -13.43 31.31
N PRO A 68 50.50 -12.22 31.78
CA PRO A 68 50.82 -10.97 31.11
C PRO A 68 52.18 -10.39 31.58
N THR A 69 52.98 -9.89 30.65
CA THR A 69 54.12 -8.99 30.89
C THR A 69 53.74 -7.54 30.65
N HIS A 70 54.40 -6.69 31.46
CA HIS A 70 54.13 -5.27 31.69
C HIS A 70 54.35 -4.31 30.51
N SER A 71 53.58 -3.19 30.61
CA SER A 71 53.87 -1.78 30.32
C SER A 71 53.70 -1.25 28.88
N SER A 72 52.68 -0.40 28.70
CA SER A 72 52.88 1.00 28.30
C SER A 72 51.53 1.74 28.32
N GLN A 73 51.46 2.85 29.05
CA GLN A 73 50.33 3.77 29.11
C GLN A 73 50.21 4.54 27.80
N SER A 74 49.00 4.62 27.23
CA SER A 74 48.58 5.72 26.39
C SER A 74 47.08 5.96 26.54
N LEU A 75 46.77 7.21 26.85
CA LEU A 75 45.44 7.81 27.00
C LEU A 75 44.62 7.67 25.71
N PHE A 76 43.46 7.02 25.78
CA PHE A 76 42.38 7.22 24.80
C PHE A 76 41.04 7.22 25.52
N SER A 77 40.26 8.29 25.25
CA SER A 77 38.90 8.51 25.66
C SER A 77 37.95 7.41 25.16
N PRO A 78 36.82 7.12 25.85
CA PRO A 78 35.85 6.16 25.39
C PRO A 78 34.97 6.76 24.29
N HIS A 79 35.24 6.42 23.05
CA HIS A 79 34.28 6.59 21.98
C HIS A 79 33.22 5.49 22.13
N SER A 80 32.01 5.93 22.39
CA SER A 80 30.81 5.11 22.28
C SER A 80 30.74 4.49 20.87
N SER A 81 30.89 3.17 20.79
CA SER A 81 30.63 2.42 19.58
C SER A 81 29.12 2.35 19.35
N LEU A 82 28.58 3.30 18.64
CA LEU A 82 27.32 3.17 17.95
C LEU A 82 27.52 2.10 16.87
N LEU A 83 26.91 0.94 17.07
CA LEU A 83 26.73 -0.05 16.00
C LEU A 83 25.99 0.66 14.84
N PRO A 84 26.49 0.59 13.61
CA PRO A 84 25.74 1.12 12.49
C PRO A 84 24.50 0.26 12.32
N THR A 85 23.35 0.84 12.63
CA THR A 85 22.06 0.37 12.16
C THR A 85 22.19 0.29 10.63
N GLN A 86 22.22 -0.91 10.06
CA GLN A 86 22.09 -1.07 8.61
C GLN A 86 20.67 -0.65 8.23
N ILE A 87 20.50 0.64 8.06
CA ILE A 87 19.36 1.22 7.35
C ILE A 87 19.48 0.66 5.94
N ARG A 88 18.53 -0.16 5.52
CA ARG A 88 18.32 -0.47 4.12
C ARG A 88 17.87 0.83 3.45
N MET A 89 18.83 1.67 3.12
CA MET A 89 18.58 2.86 2.32
C MET A 89 18.11 2.38 0.95
N GLY A 90 16.87 2.70 0.58
CA GLY A 90 16.47 2.71 -0.81
C GLY A 90 17.50 3.49 -1.61
N ILE A 91 17.68 3.19 -2.88
CA ILE A 91 18.59 3.96 -3.73
C ILE A 91 17.97 5.34 -3.89
N TYR A 92 18.56 6.34 -3.22
CA TYR A 92 18.16 7.73 -3.36
C TYR A 92 18.95 8.41 -4.48
N LEU A 93 18.32 9.39 -5.10
CA LEU A 93 18.96 10.28 -6.05
C LEU A 93 19.89 11.28 -5.31
N SER A 94 20.86 11.84 -6.01
CA SER A 94 21.72 12.92 -5.46
C SER A 94 20.97 14.24 -5.28
N THR A 95 19.89 14.45 -6.04
CA THR A 95 18.95 15.56 -5.97
C THR A 95 17.54 15.04 -6.17
N PRO A 96 16.52 15.54 -5.43
CA PRO A 96 15.16 15.09 -5.59
C PRO A 96 14.59 15.52 -6.94
N LYS A 97 13.71 14.70 -7.52
CA LYS A 97 12.87 15.10 -8.64
C LYS A 97 11.60 15.73 -8.10
N THR A 98 11.49 17.03 -8.31
CA THR A 98 10.37 17.85 -7.78
C THR A 98 9.31 18.17 -8.83
N ASP A 99 9.48 17.68 -10.07
CA ASP A 99 8.43 17.76 -11.08
C ASP A 99 7.19 17.01 -10.58
N LYS A 100 6.05 17.68 -10.67
CA LYS A 100 4.77 17.15 -10.20
C LYS A 100 3.87 16.82 -11.38
N PHE A 101 3.14 15.72 -11.26
CA PHE A 101 1.99 15.46 -12.09
C PHE A 101 0.75 15.89 -11.30
N SER A 102 -0.02 16.82 -11.84
CA SER A 102 -1.18 17.39 -11.14
C SER A 102 -2.40 17.43 -12.05
N GLU A 103 -3.57 17.16 -11.48
CA GLU A 103 -4.85 17.12 -12.18
C GLU A 103 -5.95 17.66 -11.28
N ASP A 104 -6.92 18.36 -11.89
CA ASP A 104 -8.18 18.81 -11.25
C ASP A 104 -9.37 18.30 -12.05
N GLY A 105 -10.46 17.98 -11.38
CA GLY A 105 -11.73 17.65 -12.01
C GLY A 105 -12.90 17.94 -11.08
N GLU A 106 -14.09 18.01 -11.64
CA GLU A 106 -15.31 18.28 -10.88
C GLU A 106 -16.55 17.74 -11.57
N ASN A 107 -17.59 17.50 -10.78
CA ASN A 107 -18.96 17.30 -11.24
C ASN A 107 -19.92 18.18 -10.40
N ASP A 108 -21.22 17.94 -10.47
CA ASP A 108 -22.21 18.75 -9.75
C ASP A 108 -22.11 18.64 -8.23
N HIS A 109 -21.54 17.56 -7.68
CA HIS A 109 -21.53 17.23 -6.25
C HIS A 109 -20.19 17.43 -5.56
N LEU A 110 -19.11 17.30 -6.30
CA LEU A 110 -17.75 17.37 -5.75
C LEU A 110 -16.75 17.95 -6.75
N ARG A 111 -15.60 18.35 -6.24
CA ARG A 111 -14.40 18.64 -7.02
C ARG A 111 -13.20 17.94 -6.39
N TYR A 112 -12.22 17.58 -7.20
CA TYR A 112 -10.99 17.01 -6.70
C TYR A 112 -9.76 17.70 -7.30
N GLY A 113 -8.68 17.59 -6.58
CA GLY A 113 -7.32 17.82 -7.06
C GLY A 113 -6.42 16.68 -6.62
N LEU A 114 -5.53 16.32 -7.49
CA LEU A 114 -4.47 15.36 -7.18
C LEU A 114 -3.10 15.91 -7.56
N SER A 115 -2.09 15.43 -6.85
CA SER A 115 -0.69 15.65 -7.24
C SER A 115 0.17 14.48 -6.82
N SER A 116 1.18 14.18 -7.65
CA SER A 116 2.18 13.17 -7.35
C SER A 116 3.58 13.64 -7.71
N MET A 117 4.58 13.21 -6.94
CA MET A 117 5.98 13.61 -7.07
C MET A 117 6.90 12.43 -6.75
N GLN A 118 7.97 12.25 -7.54
CA GLN A 118 8.93 11.18 -7.32
C GLN A 118 9.80 11.40 -6.08
N GLY A 119 10.15 12.66 -5.76
CA GLY A 119 11.01 13.00 -4.64
C GLY A 119 12.43 12.44 -4.78
N TRP A 120 12.95 11.91 -3.68
CA TRP A 120 14.32 11.39 -3.60
C TRP A 120 14.50 9.97 -4.13
N ARG A 121 13.42 9.20 -4.32
CA ARG A 121 13.50 7.81 -4.81
C ARG A 121 14.03 7.73 -6.23
N ALA A 122 14.74 6.64 -6.55
CA ALA A 122 15.28 6.41 -7.89
C ALA A 122 14.18 6.21 -8.96
N THR A 123 13.03 5.71 -8.54
CA THR A 123 11.86 5.42 -9.38
C THR A 123 10.59 6.02 -8.79
N MET A 124 9.60 6.32 -9.62
CA MET A 124 8.22 6.61 -9.22
C MET A 124 7.44 5.31 -9.31
N GLU A 125 7.02 4.78 -8.16
CA GLU A 125 6.30 3.51 -8.05
C GLU A 125 4.82 3.69 -7.68
N ASP A 126 4.43 4.88 -7.22
CA ASP A 126 3.03 5.24 -6.98
C ASP A 126 2.22 5.34 -8.28
N ALA A 127 0.93 5.07 -8.14
CA ALA A 127 -0.08 5.34 -9.15
C ALA A 127 -1.38 5.82 -8.48
N HIS A 128 -2.29 6.37 -9.29
CA HIS A 128 -3.57 6.89 -8.82
C HIS A 128 -4.66 6.68 -9.87
N ALA A 129 -5.90 6.80 -9.44
CA ALA A 129 -7.09 6.84 -10.30
C ALA A 129 -8.08 7.84 -9.72
N ALA A 130 -8.67 8.69 -10.57
CA ALA A 130 -9.68 9.66 -10.18
C ALA A 130 -10.74 9.73 -11.28
N TYR A 131 -11.97 9.36 -10.92
CA TYR A 131 -13.13 9.40 -11.79
C TYR A 131 -14.26 10.09 -11.05
N THR A 132 -14.62 11.31 -11.47
CA THR A 132 -15.78 12.02 -10.92
C THR A 132 -17.07 11.30 -11.25
N ASP A 133 -17.13 10.72 -12.44
CA ASP A 133 -18.29 10.05 -12.99
C ASP A 133 -17.87 8.67 -13.51
N LEU A 134 -17.76 7.70 -12.58
CA LEU A 134 -17.47 6.31 -12.91
C LEU A 134 -18.67 5.65 -13.60
N ASP A 135 -19.87 6.04 -13.15
CA ASP A 135 -21.18 5.90 -13.79
C ASP A 135 -22.02 7.16 -13.47
N ASP A 136 -23.30 7.15 -13.82
CA ASP A 136 -24.20 8.32 -13.63
C ASP A 136 -24.37 8.77 -12.17
N SER A 137 -23.89 7.99 -11.18
CA SER A 137 -24.15 8.24 -9.75
C SER A 137 -22.96 7.98 -8.83
N THR A 138 -21.82 7.58 -9.38
CA THR A 138 -20.69 7.08 -8.59
C THR A 138 -19.40 7.79 -8.96
N SER A 139 -18.69 8.30 -7.96
CA SER A 139 -17.33 8.80 -8.10
C SER A 139 -16.35 7.80 -7.45
N PHE A 140 -15.15 7.68 -8.02
CA PHE A 140 -14.13 6.73 -7.59
C PHE A 140 -12.77 7.41 -7.54
N PHE A 141 -12.08 7.28 -6.40
CA PHE A 141 -10.74 7.81 -6.17
C PHE A 141 -9.86 6.73 -5.55
N GLY A 142 -8.62 6.61 -6.00
CA GLY A 142 -7.69 5.61 -5.47
C GLY A 142 -6.24 6.05 -5.53
N VAL A 143 -5.48 5.74 -4.49
CA VAL A 143 -4.02 5.85 -4.44
C VAL A 143 -3.43 4.46 -4.26
N TYR A 144 -2.33 4.19 -4.94
CA TYR A 144 -1.67 2.89 -5.02
C TYR A 144 -0.18 3.10 -4.87
N ASP A 145 0.37 2.75 -3.73
CA ASP A 145 1.79 2.85 -3.41
C ASP A 145 2.48 1.54 -3.79
N GLY A 146 3.30 1.61 -4.83
CA GLY A 146 3.99 0.45 -5.38
C GLY A 146 5.32 0.15 -4.70
N HIS A 147 5.61 -1.13 -4.48
CA HIS A 147 6.91 -1.56 -3.97
C HIS A 147 7.49 -2.72 -4.75
N GLY A 148 8.83 -2.73 -4.85
CA GLY A 148 9.52 -3.72 -5.68
C GLY A 148 9.31 -3.51 -7.18
N GLY A 149 8.76 -2.36 -7.59
CA GLY A 149 8.48 -1.94 -8.95
C GLY A 149 7.08 -1.36 -9.14
N LYS A 150 6.95 -0.47 -10.09
CA LYS A 150 5.74 0.33 -10.38
C LYS A 150 4.56 -0.45 -10.99
N VAL A 151 4.78 -1.72 -11.39
CA VAL A 151 3.85 -2.40 -12.31
C VAL A 151 2.52 -2.76 -11.68
N VAL A 152 2.52 -3.18 -10.39
CA VAL A 152 1.30 -3.57 -9.69
C VAL A 152 0.45 -2.34 -9.37
N ALA A 153 1.05 -1.24 -8.91
CA ALA A 153 0.34 0.03 -8.67
C ALA A 153 -0.35 0.52 -9.96
N LYS A 154 0.36 0.53 -11.09
CA LYS A 154 -0.21 0.88 -12.39
C LYS A 154 -1.29 -0.09 -12.87
N PHE A 155 -1.16 -1.38 -12.57
CA PHE A 155 -2.16 -2.38 -12.87
C PHE A 155 -3.45 -2.12 -12.07
N CYS A 156 -3.31 -1.79 -10.78
CA CYS A 156 -4.44 -1.42 -9.93
C CYS A 156 -5.14 -0.15 -10.45
N ALA A 157 -4.40 0.91 -10.75
CA ALA A 157 -4.95 2.16 -11.28
C ALA A 157 -5.75 1.93 -12.59
N LYS A 158 -5.26 1.03 -13.44
CA LYS A 158 -5.89 0.73 -14.74
C LYS A 158 -7.14 -0.15 -14.63
N PHE A 159 -7.18 -1.11 -13.71
CA PHE A 159 -8.18 -2.18 -13.76
C PHE A 159 -9.11 -2.26 -12.54
N LEU A 160 -8.73 -1.77 -11.35
CA LEU A 160 -9.50 -2.00 -10.13
C LEU A 160 -10.92 -1.44 -10.23
N HIS A 161 -11.08 -0.20 -10.69
CA HIS A 161 -12.40 0.43 -10.88
C HIS A 161 -13.29 -0.36 -11.84
N GLN A 162 -12.70 -0.98 -12.89
CA GLN A 162 -13.44 -1.80 -13.84
C GLN A 162 -13.95 -3.09 -13.19
N GLN A 163 -13.16 -3.70 -12.28
CA GLN A 163 -13.59 -4.89 -11.56
C GLN A 163 -14.67 -4.58 -10.54
N VAL A 164 -14.66 -3.39 -9.95
CA VAL A 164 -15.76 -2.91 -9.08
C VAL A 164 -17.07 -2.86 -9.87
N LEU A 165 -17.09 -2.20 -11.04
CA LEU A 165 -18.26 -2.09 -11.90
C LEU A 165 -18.81 -3.44 -12.39
N LYS A 166 -17.94 -4.41 -12.65
CA LYS A 166 -18.31 -5.74 -13.15
C LYS A 166 -18.90 -6.67 -12.09
N SER A 167 -18.77 -6.33 -10.82
CA SER A 167 -19.27 -7.15 -9.73
C SER A 167 -20.79 -7.16 -9.68
N GLU A 168 -21.41 -8.34 -9.52
CA GLU A 168 -22.86 -8.46 -9.28
C GLU A 168 -23.30 -7.66 -8.05
N ALA A 169 -22.43 -7.59 -7.01
CA ALA A 169 -22.68 -6.81 -5.81
C ALA A 169 -22.83 -5.30 -6.13
N TYR A 170 -22.10 -4.79 -7.12
CA TYR A 170 -22.23 -3.41 -7.57
C TYR A 170 -23.62 -3.11 -8.13
N LEU A 171 -24.15 -4.03 -8.94
CA LEU A 171 -25.49 -3.91 -9.54
C LEU A 171 -26.61 -3.95 -8.51
N THR A 172 -26.39 -4.64 -7.38
CA THR A 172 -27.35 -4.68 -6.25
C THR A 172 -27.14 -3.55 -5.24
N GLY A 173 -26.16 -2.66 -5.47
CA GLY A 173 -25.87 -1.52 -4.59
C GLY A 173 -24.94 -1.86 -3.41
N ASP A 174 -24.46 -3.08 -3.28
CA ASP A 174 -23.48 -3.47 -2.24
C ASP A 174 -22.06 -3.16 -2.73
N ILE A 175 -21.68 -1.88 -2.59
CA ILE A 175 -20.37 -1.37 -3.02
C ILE A 175 -19.25 -1.96 -2.18
N GLY A 176 -19.49 -2.17 -0.88
CA GLY A 176 -18.49 -2.77 0.02
C GLY A 176 -18.05 -4.16 -0.41
N THR A 177 -19.01 -5.05 -0.67
CA THR A 177 -18.73 -6.40 -1.20
C THR A 177 -18.11 -6.33 -2.60
N SER A 178 -18.53 -5.37 -3.43
CA SER A 178 -17.94 -5.18 -4.76
C SER A 178 -16.46 -4.82 -4.69
N LEU A 179 -16.09 -3.89 -3.82
CA LEU A 179 -14.71 -3.49 -3.56
C LEU A 179 -13.88 -4.68 -3.04
N GLN A 180 -14.39 -5.41 -2.04
CA GLN A 180 -13.70 -6.58 -1.50
C GLN A 180 -13.39 -7.62 -2.59
N LYS A 181 -14.39 -7.97 -3.41
CA LYS A 181 -14.23 -8.90 -4.53
C LYS A 181 -13.23 -8.36 -5.57
N ALA A 182 -13.30 -7.07 -5.90
CA ALA A 182 -12.42 -6.45 -6.87
C ALA A 182 -10.94 -6.49 -6.41
N PHE A 183 -10.65 -6.19 -5.15
CA PHE A 183 -9.30 -6.28 -4.60
C PHE A 183 -8.71 -7.69 -4.71
N LEU A 184 -9.47 -8.71 -4.32
CA LEU A 184 -9.04 -10.11 -4.43
C LEU A 184 -8.89 -10.53 -5.91
N ARG A 185 -9.79 -10.05 -6.78
CA ARG A 185 -9.76 -10.33 -8.21
C ARG A 185 -8.50 -9.79 -8.88
N MET A 186 -7.93 -8.66 -8.40
CA MET A 186 -6.68 -8.13 -8.94
C MET A 186 -5.53 -9.16 -8.84
N ASP A 187 -5.42 -9.85 -7.70
CA ASP A 187 -4.42 -10.92 -7.52
C ASP A 187 -4.62 -12.09 -8.49
N GLU A 188 -5.86 -12.51 -8.69
CA GLU A 188 -6.19 -13.58 -9.62
C GLU A 188 -5.83 -13.21 -11.06
N MET A 189 -6.20 -11.99 -11.48
CA MET A 189 -5.92 -11.47 -12.83
C MET A 189 -4.42 -11.47 -13.15
N MET A 190 -3.58 -11.14 -12.17
CA MET A 190 -2.12 -11.07 -12.37
C MET A 190 -1.45 -12.44 -12.50
N ARG A 191 -2.09 -13.53 -12.13
CA ARG A 191 -1.54 -14.91 -12.22
C ARG A 191 -1.67 -15.52 -13.61
N GLY A 192 -2.58 -15.02 -14.45
CA GLY A 192 -2.81 -15.53 -15.80
C GLY A 192 -1.84 -14.96 -16.84
N GLN A 193 -1.89 -15.54 -18.06
CA GLN A 193 -1.06 -15.07 -19.19
C GLN A 193 -1.35 -13.63 -19.58
N ARG A 194 -2.61 -13.22 -19.55
CA ARG A 194 -3.01 -11.85 -19.85
C ARG A 194 -2.45 -10.89 -18.79
N GLY A 195 -2.54 -11.25 -17.50
CA GLY A 195 -1.96 -10.48 -16.42
C GLY A 195 -0.46 -10.30 -16.57
N TRP A 196 0.27 -11.36 -16.88
CA TRP A 196 1.69 -11.28 -17.16
C TRP A 196 2.01 -10.31 -18.33
N ARG A 197 1.23 -10.39 -19.43
CA ARG A 197 1.39 -9.50 -20.58
C ARG A 197 1.16 -8.03 -20.21
N GLU A 198 0.07 -7.74 -19.51
CA GLU A 198 -0.25 -6.39 -19.05
C GLU A 198 0.83 -5.84 -18.09
N LEU A 199 1.26 -6.63 -17.12
CA LEU A 199 2.37 -6.25 -16.22
C LEU A 199 3.67 -5.97 -16.98
N SER A 200 3.95 -6.75 -18.01
CA SER A 200 5.14 -6.54 -18.87
C SER A 200 5.06 -5.25 -19.67
N ILE A 201 3.88 -4.90 -20.18
CA ILE A 201 3.62 -3.62 -20.88
C ILE A 201 3.78 -2.45 -19.89
N LEU A 202 3.17 -2.53 -18.73
CA LEU A 202 3.22 -1.48 -17.69
C LEU A 202 4.63 -1.30 -17.09
N GLY A 203 5.46 -2.33 -17.16
CA GLY A 203 6.85 -2.32 -16.67
C GLY A 203 7.89 -1.80 -17.65
N ASP A 204 7.51 -1.33 -18.82
CA ASP A 204 8.42 -0.89 -19.90
C ASP A 204 9.45 -1.96 -20.33
N LYS A 205 9.24 -3.23 -19.96
CA LYS A 205 10.20 -4.32 -20.26
C LYS A 205 10.02 -4.91 -21.66
N LEU A 206 8.89 -4.68 -22.30
CA LEU A 206 8.56 -5.24 -23.61
C LEU A 206 9.30 -4.57 -24.77
N ASN A 207 9.80 -3.35 -24.63
CA ASN A 207 10.45 -2.61 -25.71
C ASN A 207 11.76 -3.24 -26.23
N LYS A 208 12.31 -4.25 -25.53
CA LYS A 208 13.52 -4.99 -25.98
C LYS A 208 13.22 -6.40 -26.52
N PHE A 209 12.04 -6.95 -26.29
CA PHE A 209 11.68 -8.32 -26.67
C PHE A 209 10.51 -8.43 -27.66
N THR A 210 9.72 -7.37 -27.86
CA THR A 210 8.52 -7.39 -28.73
C THR A 210 8.83 -7.69 -30.19
N GLY A 211 10.03 -7.35 -30.70
CA GLY A 211 10.41 -7.67 -32.05
C GLY A 211 10.57 -9.16 -32.35
N MET A 212 10.68 -10.02 -31.34
CA MET A 212 10.87 -11.46 -31.50
C MET A 212 9.62 -12.31 -31.25
N ILE A 213 8.65 -11.77 -30.50
CA ILE A 213 7.48 -12.54 -30.02
C ILE A 213 6.21 -12.21 -30.80
N GLU A 214 6.11 -11.03 -31.43
CA GLU A 214 4.94 -10.64 -32.25
C GLU A 214 4.72 -11.57 -33.47
N GLY A 215 5.75 -12.25 -33.94
CA GLY A 215 5.64 -13.21 -35.04
C GLY A 215 5.07 -14.58 -34.66
N LEU A 216 4.98 -14.91 -33.38
CA LEU A 216 4.64 -16.27 -32.91
C LEU A 216 3.25 -16.41 -32.24
N ILE A 217 2.57 -15.32 -31.89
CA ILE A 217 1.38 -15.37 -31.04
C ILE A 217 0.12 -14.71 -31.65
N TRP A 218 0.22 -14.10 -32.85
CA TRP A 218 -0.94 -13.46 -33.46
C TRP A 218 -1.67 -14.37 -34.44
N SER A 219 -2.68 -15.09 -33.96
CA SER A 219 -3.78 -15.58 -34.78
C SER A 219 -4.96 -14.62 -34.58
N PRO A 220 -5.38 -13.86 -35.60
CA PRO A 220 -6.58 -13.05 -35.48
C PRO A 220 -7.80 -13.95 -35.49
N ARG A 221 -8.44 -14.13 -34.35
CA ARG A 221 -9.83 -14.62 -34.33
C ARG A 221 -10.72 -13.43 -34.65
N SER A 222 -11.42 -13.52 -35.77
CA SER A 222 -12.41 -12.60 -36.28
C SER A 222 -13.40 -12.20 -35.19
N SER A 223 -13.50 -10.89 -34.97
CA SER A 223 -14.55 -10.26 -34.20
C SER A 223 -15.82 -10.18 -35.03
N ASP A 224 -16.81 -10.99 -34.67
CA ASP A 224 -18.20 -10.70 -34.96
C ASP A 224 -19.03 -11.13 -33.75
N GLY A 225 -19.77 -10.18 -33.16
CA GLY A 225 -20.74 -10.47 -32.12
C GLY A 225 -20.51 -9.75 -30.80
N ASN A 226 -21.33 -8.77 -30.60
CA ASN A 226 -21.54 -7.91 -29.45
C ASN A 226 -21.92 -8.72 -28.18
N PHE A 227 -20.93 -9.37 -27.55
CA PHE A 227 -20.96 -9.84 -26.17
C PHE A 227 -19.66 -9.41 -25.52
N GLN A 228 -19.74 -8.47 -24.56
CA GLN A 228 -18.64 -8.20 -23.63
C GLN A 228 -18.46 -9.41 -22.71
N VAL A 229 -17.85 -10.44 -23.25
CA VAL A 229 -17.37 -11.58 -22.46
C VAL A 229 -16.22 -11.02 -21.64
N ASP A 230 -16.26 -11.22 -20.33
CA ASP A 230 -15.12 -10.94 -19.47
C ASP A 230 -13.95 -11.83 -19.92
N ASP A 231 -13.11 -11.29 -20.79
CA ASP A 231 -11.94 -11.97 -21.37
C ASP A 231 -11.00 -12.55 -20.30
N TRP A 232 -11.11 -12.11 -19.03
CA TRP A 232 -10.38 -12.64 -17.90
C TRP A 232 -11.02 -13.91 -17.31
N ALA A 233 -12.31 -14.21 -17.61
CA ALA A 233 -13.02 -15.36 -17.10
C ALA A 233 -12.59 -16.68 -17.78
N PHE A 234 -11.99 -16.62 -18.98
CA PHE A 234 -11.52 -17.78 -19.72
C PHE A 234 -10.08 -18.21 -19.38
N GLU A 235 -9.38 -17.47 -18.53
CA GLU A 235 -8.06 -17.83 -18.04
C GLU A 235 -8.14 -18.65 -16.72
N GLU A 236 -9.16 -19.49 -16.56
CA GLU A 236 -9.22 -20.43 -15.44
C GLU A 236 -8.17 -21.53 -15.60
N GLY A 237 -7.18 -21.46 -14.73
CA GLY A 237 -6.20 -22.52 -14.54
C GLY A 237 -4.75 -22.06 -14.66
N PRO A 238 -3.82 -22.82 -14.10
CA PRO A 238 -2.39 -22.52 -14.18
C PRO A 238 -1.85 -22.89 -15.57
N HIS A 239 -2.17 -22.06 -16.57
CA HIS A 239 -1.71 -22.27 -17.94
C HIS A 239 -0.30 -21.67 -18.21
N SER A 240 0.31 -21.09 -17.17
CA SER A 240 1.72 -20.66 -17.21
C SER A 240 2.40 -21.00 -15.89
N ASP A 241 3.70 -21.28 -15.93
CA ASP A 241 4.53 -21.41 -14.72
C ASP A 241 4.72 -20.07 -13.99
N PHE A 242 4.03 -19.01 -14.44
CA PHE A 242 4.08 -17.69 -13.83
C PHE A 242 3.19 -17.62 -12.59
N ALA A 243 3.83 -17.65 -11.44
CA ALA A 243 3.16 -17.60 -10.14
C ALA A 243 2.57 -16.21 -9.78
N GLY A 244 2.79 -15.20 -10.62
CA GLY A 244 2.44 -13.80 -10.41
C GLY A 244 3.65 -12.92 -10.03
N PRO A 245 3.45 -11.59 -9.88
CA PRO A 245 4.53 -10.66 -9.58
C PRO A 245 5.04 -10.82 -8.14
N THR A 246 6.35 -10.60 -7.95
CA THR A 246 6.98 -10.46 -6.64
C THR A 246 6.94 -9.01 -6.12
N SER A 247 6.61 -8.06 -6.98
CA SER A 247 6.26 -6.69 -6.59
C SER A 247 4.82 -6.63 -6.11
N GLY A 248 4.51 -5.62 -5.31
CA GLY A 248 3.17 -5.38 -4.81
C GLY A 248 2.80 -3.90 -4.82
N SER A 249 1.60 -3.62 -4.33
CA SER A 249 1.10 -2.27 -4.13
C SER A 249 0.10 -2.23 -2.98
N THR A 250 0.13 -1.17 -2.20
CA THR A 250 -1.02 -0.80 -1.39
C THR A 250 -2.19 -0.43 -2.28
N ALA A 251 -3.39 -0.39 -1.74
CA ALA A 251 -4.55 0.20 -2.41
C ALA A 251 -5.45 0.84 -1.37
N CYS A 252 -5.62 2.16 -1.45
CA CYS A 252 -6.58 2.92 -0.67
C CYS A 252 -7.55 3.59 -1.62
N VAL A 253 -8.83 3.20 -1.54
CA VAL A 253 -9.88 3.60 -2.49
C VAL A 253 -11.05 4.20 -1.75
N ALA A 254 -11.59 5.30 -2.27
CA ALA A 254 -12.83 5.93 -1.83
C ALA A 254 -13.85 5.92 -2.98
N VAL A 255 -15.02 5.40 -2.71
CA VAL A 255 -16.19 5.43 -3.61
C VAL A 255 -17.28 6.28 -2.98
N ILE A 256 -17.76 7.26 -3.73
CA ILE A 256 -18.85 8.14 -3.29
C ILE A 256 -20.06 7.84 -4.14
N ARG A 257 -21.15 7.42 -3.51
CA ARG A 257 -22.43 7.09 -4.17
C ARG A 257 -23.62 7.34 -3.24
N ASN A 258 -24.64 8.01 -3.74
CA ASN A 258 -25.91 8.20 -3.00
C ASN A 258 -25.71 8.74 -1.57
N ASN A 259 -24.89 9.78 -1.40
CA ASN A 259 -24.55 10.37 -0.10
C ASN A 259 -23.77 9.43 0.86
N GLN A 260 -23.24 8.33 0.35
CA GLN A 260 -22.37 7.44 1.10
C GLN A 260 -20.94 7.53 0.59
N LEU A 261 -19.99 7.50 1.51
CA LEU A 261 -18.57 7.35 1.26
C LEU A 261 -18.15 5.97 1.74
N ILE A 262 -17.72 5.12 0.82
CA ILE A 262 -17.23 3.77 1.08
C ILE A 262 -15.72 3.75 0.83
N VAL A 263 -14.95 3.41 1.86
CA VAL A 263 -13.49 3.34 1.80
C VAL A 263 -13.05 1.90 1.92
N ALA A 264 -12.20 1.48 0.98
CA ALA A 264 -11.52 0.17 0.99
C ALA A 264 -10.01 0.38 1.09
N ASN A 265 -9.36 -0.27 2.05
CA ASN A 265 -7.92 -0.16 2.24
C ASN A 265 -7.23 -1.52 2.42
N ALA A 266 -6.14 -1.73 1.70
CA ALA A 266 -5.18 -2.83 1.89
C ALA A 266 -3.77 -2.27 1.78
N GLY A 267 -3.10 -2.09 2.93
CA GLY A 267 -1.78 -1.49 3.05
C GLY A 267 -1.74 -0.34 4.04
N ASP A 268 -0.76 0.54 3.91
CA ASP A 268 -0.48 1.67 4.81
C ASP A 268 -0.65 3.05 4.15
N SER A 269 -1.18 3.10 2.94
CA SER A 269 -1.85 4.29 2.43
C SER A 269 -3.10 4.55 3.29
N ARG A 270 -3.56 5.80 3.35
CA ARG A 270 -4.64 6.16 4.28
C ARG A 270 -5.64 7.11 3.65
N CYS A 271 -6.90 6.99 4.09
CA CYS A 271 -8.01 7.88 3.79
C CYS A 271 -8.50 8.58 5.06
N VAL A 272 -8.65 9.90 4.99
CA VAL A 272 -9.07 10.77 6.10
C VAL A 272 -10.16 11.71 5.61
N ILE A 273 -11.23 11.90 6.41
CA ILE A 273 -12.25 12.92 6.17
C ILE A 273 -12.10 14.08 7.15
N SER A 274 -12.26 15.31 6.63
CA SER A 274 -12.41 16.51 7.46
C SER A 274 -13.88 16.75 7.74
N ARG A 275 -14.23 16.83 9.02
CA ARG A 275 -15.57 17.20 9.50
C ARG A 275 -15.44 18.35 10.49
N LYS A 276 -15.91 19.56 10.11
CA LYS A 276 -15.71 20.80 10.89
C LYS A 276 -14.26 21.03 11.32
N GLY A 277 -13.32 20.81 10.40
CA GLY A 277 -11.89 20.94 10.65
C GLY A 277 -11.26 19.82 11.48
N GLN A 278 -12.02 18.81 11.92
CA GLN A 278 -11.48 17.66 12.64
C GLN A 278 -11.20 16.50 11.69
N ALA A 279 -10.04 15.88 11.84
CA ALA A 279 -9.64 14.73 11.06
C ALA A 279 -10.23 13.43 11.62
N TYR A 280 -10.88 12.65 10.77
CA TYR A 280 -11.36 11.30 11.10
C TYR A 280 -10.73 10.30 10.13
N ASN A 281 -9.98 9.34 10.65
CA ASN A 281 -9.41 8.28 9.84
C ASN A 281 -10.51 7.34 9.36
N LEU A 282 -10.65 7.18 8.05
CA LEU A 282 -11.61 6.27 7.43
C LEU A 282 -10.98 4.91 7.10
N SER A 283 -9.68 4.81 7.15
CA SER A 283 -8.91 3.57 7.01
C SER A 283 -7.92 3.42 8.15
N ARG A 284 -7.42 2.20 8.30
CA ARG A 284 -6.36 1.83 9.24
C ARG A 284 -5.17 1.28 8.47
N ASP A 285 -3.98 1.72 8.81
CA ASP A 285 -2.74 1.21 8.21
C ASP A 285 -2.51 -0.25 8.61
N HIS A 286 -2.21 -1.12 7.65
CA HIS A 286 -2.00 -2.54 7.90
C HIS A 286 -0.51 -2.86 8.11
N LYS A 287 -0.01 -2.54 9.30
CA LYS A 287 1.36 -2.87 9.70
C LYS A 287 1.45 -4.29 10.30
N PRO A 288 2.56 -5.03 10.08
CA PRO A 288 2.70 -6.41 10.54
C PRO A 288 2.59 -6.62 12.05
N ASP A 289 2.92 -5.60 12.84
CA ASP A 289 2.89 -5.66 14.31
C ASP A 289 1.48 -5.51 14.90
N LEU A 290 0.47 -5.15 14.11
CA LEU A 290 -0.93 -5.15 14.57
C LEU A 290 -1.38 -6.57 14.90
N GLU A 291 -2.01 -6.77 16.06
CA GLU A 291 -2.31 -8.11 16.58
C GLU A 291 -3.12 -8.97 15.60
N ILE A 292 -4.15 -8.39 14.94
CA ILE A 292 -4.97 -9.09 13.94
C ILE A 292 -4.12 -9.55 12.75
N GLU A 293 -3.25 -8.69 12.26
CA GLU A 293 -2.37 -8.97 11.12
C GLU A 293 -1.32 -10.02 11.50
N LYS A 294 -0.68 -9.83 12.64
CA LYS A 294 0.31 -10.73 13.21
C LYS A 294 -0.24 -12.14 13.41
N GLU A 295 -1.46 -12.26 13.96
CA GLU A 295 -2.11 -13.55 14.16
C GLU A 295 -2.35 -14.26 12.82
N ARG A 296 -2.81 -13.54 11.78
CA ARG A 296 -2.97 -14.09 10.42
C ARG A 296 -1.64 -14.55 9.85
N ILE A 297 -0.59 -13.70 9.90
CA ILE A 297 0.75 -14.01 9.37
C ILE A 297 1.29 -15.29 10.00
N LEU A 298 1.22 -15.41 11.32
CA LEU A 298 1.71 -16.59 12.04
C LEU A 298 0.88 -17.84 11.73
N LYS A 299 -0.46 -17.73 11.66
CA LYS A 299 -1.36 -18.85 11.29
C LYS A 299 -1.13 -19.33 9.87
N ALA A 300 -0.78 -18.41 8.96
CA ALA A 300 -0.46 -18.75 7.57
C ALA A 300 0.93 -19.39 7.38
N GLY A 301 1.73 -19.49 8.45
CA GLY A 301 3.07 -20.07 8.44
C GLY A 301 4.20 -19.06 8.18
N GLY A 302 3.89 -17.77 8.19
CA GLY A 302 4.89 -16.69 8.14
C GLY A 302 5.47 -16.38 9.52
N PHE A 303 6.37 -15.41 9.57
CA PHE A 303 6.95 -14.86 10.81
C PHE A 303 7.16 -13.36 10.66
N ILE A 304 7.33 -12.67 11.80
CA ILE A 304 7.66 -11.25 11.83
C ILE A 304 9.05 -11.09 12.44
N HIS A 305 9.90 -10.33 11.76
CA HIS A 305 11.24 -9.98 12.24
C HIS A 305 11.51 -8.51 11.95
N ALA A 306 11.88 -7.75 12.99
CA ALA A 306 12.12 -6.31 12.91
C ALA A 306 10.95 -5.54 12.23
N GLY A 307 9.70 -5.83 12.61
CA GLY A 307 8.50 -5.20 12.05
C GLY A 307 8.17 -5.61 10.60
N ARG A 308 8.83 -6.66 10.07
CA ARG A 308 8.67 -7.08 8.67
C ARG A 308 8.19 -8.53 8.56
N VAL A 309 7.25 -8.76 7.68
CA VAL A 309 6.78 -10.10 7.28
C VAL A 309 7.94 -10.85 6.64
N ASN A 310 8.25 -12.04 7.17
CA ASN A 310 9.39 -12.89 6.76
C ASN A 310 10.74 -12.13 6.70
N GLY A 311 10.85 -11.01 7.47
CA GLY A 311 12.03 -10.16 7.51
C GLY A 311 12.26 -9.26 6.30
N SER A 312 11.31 -9.19 5.35
CA SER A 312 11.45 -8.42 4.10
C SER A 312 10.40 -7.33 3.93
N LEU A 313 9.10 -7.61 4.00
CA LEU A 313 8.02 -6.71 3.70
C LEU A 313 7.49 -6.01 4.97
N ASN A 314 7.40 -4.66 4.96
CA ASN A 314 6.86 -3.86 6.06
C ASN A 314 5.33 -3.72 6.05
N LEU A 315 4.64 -4.40 5.12
CA LEU A 315 3.20 -4.40 4.94
C LEU A 315 2.61 -5.75 5.34
N ALA A 316 1.43 -5.72 5.97
CA ALA A 316 0.67 -6.93 6.26
C ALA A 316 -0.39 -7.23 5.19
N ARG A 317 -0.79 -6.23 4.42
CA ARG A 317 -1.73 -6.37 3.29
C ARG A 317 -1.26 -5.58 2.09
N ALA A 318 -1.41 -6.17 0.91
CA ALA A 318 -1.09 -5.56 -0.39
C ALA A 318 -1.73 -6.38 -1.51
N ILE A 319 -1.91 -5.78 -2.68
CA ILE A 319 -2.18 -6.44 -3.95
C ILE A 319 -0.83 -6.83 -4.57
N GLY A 320 -0.74 -7.99 -5.21
CA GLY A 320 0.55 -8.53 -5.69
C GLY A 320 1.28 -9.33 -4.61
N ASP A 321 2.58 -9.22 -4.51
CA ASP A 321 3.41 -9.93 -3.52
C ASP A 321 3.14 -11.43 -3.50
N MET A 322 3.09 -12.04 -4.68
CA MET A 322 2.60 -13.41 -4.83
C MET A 322 3.45 -14.45 -4.11
N GLU A 323 4.67 -14.15 -3.74
CA GLU A 323 5.53 -15.03 -2.94
C GLU A 323 4.96 -15.30 -1.54
N PHE A 324 4.17 -14.36 -0.97
CA PHE A 324 3.51 -14.52 0.34
C PHE A 324 2.09 -15.13 0.24
N LYS A 325 1.63 -15.47 -0.98
CA LYS A 325 0.26 -15.93 -1.27
C LYS A 325 0.24 -17.33 -1.93
N GLN A 326 1.17 -18.19 -1.51
CA GLN A 326 1.42 -19.50 -2.14
C GLN A 326 0.73 -20.68 -1.41
N ASN A 327 0.09 -20.46 -0.26
CA ASN A 327 -0.49 -21.52 0.52
C ASN A 327 -1.84 -21.96 -0.07
N LYS A 328 -1.83 -23.07 -0.82
CA LYS A 328 -3.03 -23.63 -1.50
C LYS A 328 -4.12 -24.13 -0.55
N PHE A 329 -3.81 -24.31 0.73
CA PHE A 329 -4.75 -24.77 1.75
C PHE A 329 -5.47 -23.64 2.48
N LEU A 330 -5.07 -22.40 2.23
CA LEU A 330 -5.68 -21.21 2.82
C LEU A 330 -6.39 -20.40 1.74
N PRO A 331 -7.56 -19.83 2.05
CA PRO A 331 -8.21 -18.89 1.15
C PRO A 331 -7.43 -17.58 1.05
N ALA A 332 -7.72 -16.77 0.04
CA ALA A 332 -6.99 -15.56 -0.29
C ALA A 332 -6.90 -14.56 0.88
N GLU A 333 -7.95 -14.47 1.69
CA GLU A 333 -8.05 -13.57 2.84
C GLU A 333 -7.15 -13.98 4.02
N LYS A 334 -6.71 -15.24 4.04
CA LYS A 334 -5.92 -15.84 5.13
C LYS A 334 -4.47 -16.14 4.75
N GLN A 335 -4.01 -15.66 3.62
CA GLN A 335 -2.61 -15.77 3.21
C GLN A 335 -1.67 -14.95 4.13
N ILE A 336 -0.38 -15.18 4.08
CA ILE A 336 0.63 -14.45 4.87
C ILE A 336 0.48 -12.94 4.66
N VAL A 337 0.44 -12.49 3.39
CA VAL A 337 0.00 -11.17 2.96
C VAL A 337 -1.30 -11.35 2.20
N THR A 338 -2.26 -10.44 2.33
CA THR A 338 -3.55 -10.57 1.64
C THR A 338 -3.93 -9.26 0.95
N ALA A 339 -4.61 -9.39 -0.19
CA ALA A 339 -5.24 -8.25 -0.86
C ALA A 339 -6.63 -7.91 -0.26
N ASN A 340 -7.15 -8.71 0.68
CA ASN A 340 -8.46 -8.48 1.29
C ASN A 340 -8.48 -7.13 2.02
N PRO A 341 -9.30 -6.14 1.60
CA PRO A 341 -9.32 -4.82 2.22
C PRO A 341 -10.16 -4.82 3.50
N ASP A 342 -9.89 -3.86 4.38
CA ASP A 342 -10.88 -3.38 5.33
C ASP A 342 -11.84 -2.44 4.60
N ILE A 343 -13.13 -2.57 4.88
CA ILE A 343 -14.20 -1.73 4.31
C ILE A 343 -14.80 -0.88 5.42
N ASN A 344 -14.90 0.42 5.18
CA ASN A 344 -15.57 1.37 6.05
C ASN A 344 -16.61 2.16 5.24
N THR A 345 -17.83 2.28 5.73
CA THR A 345 -18.91 3.04 5.09
C THR A 345 -19.38 4.14 6.03
N VAL A 346 -19.42 5.36 5.52
CA VAL A 346 -19.86 6.56 6.24
C VAL A 346 -20.94 7.25 5.44
N GLU A 347 -22.03 7.66 6.10
CA GLU A 347 -22.99 8.59 5.51
C GLU A 347 -22.45 10.01 5.61
N LEU A 348 -22.46 10.70 4.47
CA LEU A 348 -22.00 12.08 4.39
C LEU A 348 -23.03 13.01 5.01
N CYS A 349 -22.56 14.03 5.70
CA CYS A 349 -23.38 15.06 6.33
C CYS A 349 -22.89 16.47 5.97
N GLU A 350 -23.68 17.48 6.32
CA GLU A 350 -23.37 18.90 6.00
C GLU A 350 -22.06 19.39 6.64
N ASP A 351 -21.58 18.71 7.67
CA ASP A 351 -20.33 19.04 8.36
C ASP A 351 -19.08 18.49 7.65
N ASP A 352 -19.26 17.59 6.67
CA ASP A 352 -18.15 17.03 5.90
C ASP A 352 -17.67 18.03 4.86
N GLU A 353 -16.37 18.29 4.88
CA GLU A 353 -15.76 19.34 4.07
C GLU A 353 -15.01 18.75 2.87
N PHE A 354 -14.11 17.81 3.15
CA PHE A 354 -13.31 17.14 2.14
C PHE A 354 -12.78 15.81 2.64
N VAL A 355 -12.37 14.97 1.71
CA VAL A 355 -11.67 13.69 1.94
C VAL A 355 -10.27 13.77 1.36
N VAL A 356 -9.29 13.20 2.05
CA VAL A 356 -7.91 13.06 1.57
C VAL A 356 -7.56 11.58 1.48
N LEU A 357 -7.03 11.16 0.33
CA LEU A 357 -6.35 9.89 0.15
C LEU A 357 -4.88 10.17 -0.14
N ALA A 358 -3.96 9.50 0.55
CA ALA A 358 -2.53 9.66 0.28
C ALA A 358 -1.74 8.38 0.59
N CYS A 359 -0.57 8.24 -0.04
CA CYS A 359 0.42 7.21 0.28
C CYS A 359 1.21 7.57 1.55
N ASP A 360 2.03 6.64 2.05
CA ASP A 360 2.80 6.82 3.28
C ASP A 360 3.86 7.93 3.18
N GLY A 361 4.34 8.29 1.98
CA GLY A 361 5.22 9.45 1.78
C GLY A 361 4.65 10.77 2.30
N ILE A 362 3.32 10.87 2.47
CA ILE A 362 2.66 12.00 3.14
C ILE A 362 2.44 11.71 4.62
N TRP A 363 1.95 10.52 4.97
CA TRP A 363 1.56 10.18 6.34
C TRP A 363 2.75 9.99 7.29
N ASP A 364 3.92 9.66 6.76
CA ASP A 364 5.17 9.62 7.52
C ASP A 364 5.65 11.02 7.93
N CYS A 365 5.24 12.06 7.17
CA CYS A 365 5.63 13.45 7.42
C CYS A 365 4.61 14.25 8.24
N MET A 366 3.32 13.90 8.15
CA MET A 366 2.22 14.65 8.76
C MET A 366 1.20 13.72 9.39
N SER A 367 0.77 14.04 10.62
CA SER A 367 -0.40 13.39 11.21
C SER A 367 -1.68 13.76 10.44
N SER A 368 -2.73 12.96 10.60
CA SER A 368 -4.02 13.21 9.93
C SER A 368 -4.58 14.60 10.24
N GLN A 369 -4.47 15.05 11.51
CA GLN A 369 -4.94 16.40 11.89
C GLN A 369 -4.06 17.51 11.30
N GLN A 370 -2.73 17.36 11.33
CA GLN A 370 -1.83 18.33 10.72
C GLN A 370 -2.08 18.51 9.22
N LEU A 371 -2.38 17.42 8.52
CA LEU A 371 -2.71 17.47 7.10
C LEU A 371 -4.06 18.16 6.88
N VAL A 372 -5.10 17.83 7.65
CA VAL A 372 -6.41 18.49 7.57
C VAL A 372 -6.29 19.99 7.86
N ASP A 373 -5.57 20.39 8.91
CA ASP A 373 -5.35 21.80 9.26
C ASP A 373 -4.65 22.53 8.10
N PHE A 374 -3.61 21.92 7.52
CA PHE A 374 -2.85 22.51 6.42
C PHE A 374 -3.70 22.64 5.15
N VAL A 375 -4.44 21.59 4.76
CA VAL A 375 -5.35 21.64 3.61
C VAL A 375 -6.40 22.73 3.82
N HIS A 376 -7.00 22.80 5.00
CA HIS A 376 -8.00 23.80 5.34
C HIS A 376 -7.45 25.23 5.21
N GLU A 377 -6.21 25.46 5.69
CA GLU A 377 -5.52 26.75 5.53
C GLU A 377 -5.32 27.11 4.05
N GLN A 378 -4.87 26.14 3.24
CA GLN A 378 -4.58 26.37 1.83
C GLN A 378 -5.87 26.65 1.01
N LEU A 379 -7.00 26.01 1.36
CA LEU A 379 -8.29 26.22 0.67
C LEU A 379 -8.77 27.67 0.72
N HIS A 380 -8.32 28.48 1.67
CA HIS A 380 -8.65 29.91 1.73
C HIS A 380 -7.93 30.74 0.66
N SER A 381 -6.76 30.33 0.21
CA SER A 381 -5.90 31.08 -0.71
C SER A 381 -5.87 30.50 -2.13
N GLU A 382 -6.14 29.19 -2.28
CA GLU A 382 -6.01 28.49 -3.53
C GLU A 382 -7.40 28.13 -4.14
N THR A 383 -7.53 28.37 -5.43
CA THR A 383 -8.74 28.02 -6.17
C THR A 383 -8.70 26.59 -6.71
N LYS A 384 -7.49 26.09 -7.01
CA LYS A 384 -7.27 24.74 -7.54
C LYS A 384 -6.88 23.78 -6.42
N LEU A 385 -7.55 22.64 -6.34
CA LEU A 385 -7.23 21.61 -5.34
C LEU A 385 -5.89 20.93 -5.64
N SER A 386 -5.50 20.81 -6.91
CA SER A 386 -4.18 20.31 -7.29
C SER A 386 -3.05 21.15 -6.73
N ALA A 387 -3.20 22.49 -6.71
CA ALA A 387 -2.20 23.40 -6.12
C ALA A 387 -2.11 23.20 -4.59
N VAL A 388 -3.22 22.92 -3.91
CA VAL A 388 -3.21 22.54 -2.49
C VAL A 388 -2.39 21.26 -2.28
N CYS A 389 -2.62 20.23 -3.12
CA CYS A 389 -1.84 18.99 -3.08
C CYS A 389 -0.35 19.27 -3.30
N GLU A 390 0.02 20.06 -4.31
CA GLU A 390 1.42 20.42 -4.58
C GLU A 390 2.12 21.05 -3.38
N ARG A 391 1.44 21.93 -2.65
CA ARG A 391 1.98 22.55 -1.43
C ARG A 391 2.21 21.56 -0.30
N VAL A 392 1.33 20.55 -0.18
CA VAL A 392 1.53 19.45 0.78
C VAL A 392 2.77 18.64 0.41
N LEU A 393 2.93 18.28 -0.87
CA LEU A 393 4.09 17.55 -1.35
C LEU A 393 5.40 18.33 -1.08
N ASP A 394 5.40 19.63 -1.38
CA ASP A 394 6.56 20.52 -1.11
C ASP A 394 6.89 20.60 0.38
N ARG A 395 5.87 20.63 1.24
CA ARG A 395 6.04 20.65 2.70
C ARG A 395 6.61 19.35 3.24
N CYS A 396 6.22 18.20 2.66
CA CYS A 396 6.68 16.87 3.07
C CYS A 396 8.08 16.56 2.54
N LEU A 397 8.51 17.18 1.45
CA LEU A 397 9.81 16.88 0.83
C LEU A 397 10.97 17.20 1.77
N ALA A 398 11.77 16.20 2.11
CA ALA A 398 12.94 16.38 2.94
C ALA A 398 14.02 17.24 2.26
N PRO A 399 14.74 18.11 2.99
CA PRO A 399 15.85 18.87 2.45
C PRO A 399 17.08 18.00 2.14
N SER A 400 17.15 16.78 2.71
CA SER A 400 18.21 15.82 2.49
C SER A 400 17.74 14.41 2.85
N THR A 401 18.45 13.39 2.38
CA THR A 401 18.12 11.97 2.63
C THR A 401 18.59 11.43 3.99
N ALA A 402 19.17 12.25 4.85
CA ALA A 402 19.80 11.81 6.10
C ALA A 402 18.78 11.30 7.15
N GLY A 403 17.55 11.83 7.16
CA GLY A 403 16.50 11.49 8.13
C GLY A 403 15.59 10.34 7.69
N GLY A 404 15.48 10.10 6.41
CA GLY A 404 14.57 9.08 5.84
C GLY A 404 13.14 9.60 5.62
N GLU A 405 12.56 10.34 6.56
CA GLU A 405 11.25 10.98 6.41
C GLU A 405 11.26 12.01 5.29
N GLY A 406 10.19 12.07 4.49
CA GLY A 406 10.08 12.97 3.35
C GLY A 406 10.97 12.61 2.17
N CYS A 407 11.49 11.38 2.12
CA CYS A 407 12.34 10.90 1.04
C CYS A 407 11.63 9.92 0.10
N ASP A 408 10.34 9.64 0.32
CA ASP A 408 9.59 8.69 -0.50
C ASP A 408 8.94 9.33 -1.73
N ASN A 409 8.32 8.49 -2.58
CA ASN A 409 7.33 8.93 -3.53
C ASN A 409 6.15 9.53 -2.78
N MET A 410 5.51 10.52 -3.34
CA MET A 410 4.42 11.25 -2.71
C MET A 410 3.25 11.36 -3.67
N THR A 411 2.10 10.85 -3.28
CA THR A 411 0.86 10.94 -4.04
C THR A 411 -0.30 11.22 -3.11
N MET A 412 -1.09 12.26 -3.44
CA MET A 412 -2.31 12.56 -2.71
C MET A 412 -3.43 13.04 -3.61
N ILE A 413 -4.66 12.80 -3.16
CA ILE A 413 -5.90 13.28 -3.74
C ILE A 413 -6.70 13.99 -2.66
N VAL A 414 -7.18 15.18 -2.93
CA VAL A 414 -8.16 15.91 -2.12
C VAL A 414 -9.47 15.93 -2.88
N VAL A 415 -10.56 15.46 -2.27
CA VAL A 415 -11.91 15.49 -2.81
C VAL A 415 -12.76 16.40 -1.92
N GLN A 416 -13.19 17.54 -2.44
CA GLN A 416 -14.03 18.51 -1.72
C GLN A 416 -15.48 18.36 -2.13
N PHE A 417 -16.36 18.29 -1.12
CA PHE A 417 -17.80 18.24 -1.35
C PHE A 417 -18.33 19.64 -1.67
N LYS A 418 -19.13 19.74 -2.74
CA LYS A 418 -19.86 20.96 -3.07
C LYS A 418 -21.10 21.00 -2.18
N ARG A 419 -21.26 22.06 -1.40
CA ARG A 419 -22.50 22.29 -0.67
C ARG A 419 -23.60 22.59 -1.69
N PRO A 420 -24.81 22.02 -1.55
CA PRO A 420 -25.93 22.46 -2.37
C PRO A 420 -26.10 23.97 -2.19
N ALA A 421 -26.18 24.70 -3.30
CA ALA A 421 -26.47 26.14 -3.25
C ALA A 421 -27.71 26.31 -2.37
N GLN A 422 -27.58 26.96 -1.22
CA GLN A 422 -28.74 27.37 -0.44
C GLN A 422 -29.61 28.21 -1.38
N SER A 423 -30.78 27.72 -1.71
CA SER A 423 -31.70 28.44 -2.58
C SER A 423 -31.90 29.81 -1.93
N SER A 424 -31.61 30.89 -2.66
CA SER A 424 -31.81 32.29 -2.27
C SER A 424 -33.27 32.64 -1.99
N ALA A 425 -34.17 31.65 -1.92
CA ALA A 425 -35.57 31.78 -1.61
C ALA A 425 -35.90 32.24 -0.18
N LEU A 426 -34.94 32.14 0.77
CA LEU A 426 -35.19 32.63 2.14
C LEU A 426 -34.77 34.10 2.38
N ALA A 427 -34.08 34.72 1.42
CA ALA A 427 -33.68 36.13 1.55
C ALA A 427 -34.77 37.12 1.04
N GLU A 428 -35.72 36.68 0.25
CA GLU A 428 -36.83 37.54 -0.28
C GLU A 428 -38.03 37.61 0.66
N GLU A 429 -38.23 36.68 1.57
CA GLU A 429 -39.35 36.73 2.53
C GLU A 429 -39.08 37.68 3.74
N GLN A 430 -37.87 38.09 4.02
CA GLN A 430 -37.59 39.04 5.08
C GLN A 430 -37.56 40.51 4.66
N SER A 431 -37.61 40.82 3.36
CA SER A 431 -37.63 42.20 2.86
C SER A 431 -39.03 42.71 2.55
N SER A 432 -40.10 41.90 2.59
CA SER A 432 -41.47 42.30 2.24
C SER A 432 -42.37 42.55 3.46
N SER A 433 -41.89 42.45 4.70
CA SER A 433 -42.73 42.60 5.91
C SER A 433 -42.57 43.95 6.65
N ASN A 434 -41.84 44.93 6.10
CA ASN A 434 -41.64 46.25 6.71
C ASN A 434 -42.33 47.39 5.94
N GLY A 435 -43.59 47.23 5.55
CA GLY A 435 -44.35 48.24 4.83
C GLY A 435 -45.84 48.15 5.11
N GLN A 436 -46.31 48.17 6.36
CA GLN A 436 -47.71 48.45 6.66
C GLN A 436 -47.81 49.62 7.64
N ALA A 437 -48.40 50.68 7.10
CA ALA A 437 -48.70 51.93 7.76
C ALA A 437 -49.73 51.71 8.91
N GLU A 438 -49.54 52.47 9.98
CA GLU A 438 -50.51 52.63 11.06
C GLU A 438 -51.83 53.20 10.55
N PRO A 439 -53.00 52.72 11.01
CA PRO A 439 -54.27 53.43 10.78
C PRO A 439 -54.48 54.49 11.84
N GLU A 440 -54.66 55.76 11.38
CA GLU A 440 -55.17 56.90 12.17
C GLU A 440 -56.50 56.54 12.83
N ILE A 441 -56.61 56.67 14.13
CA ILE A 441 -57.89 56.64 14.89
C ILE A 441 -58.43 58.04 14.94
N LYS A 442 -59.52 58.34 14.19
CA LYS A 442 -60.38 59.49 14.36
C LYS A 442 -61.31 59.34 15.55
N LEU A 443 -61.12 60.17 16.58
CA LEU A 443 -62.06 60.37 17.64
C LEU A 443 -63.22 61.24 17.16
N GLU A 444 -64.39 60.68 17.04
CA GLU A 444 -65.66 61.51 16.98
C GLU A 444 -66.16 61.68 18.39
N ARG A 445 -66.29 62.98 18.78
CA ARG A 445 -67.08 63.42 19.93
C ARG A 445 -68.53 63.44 19.52
N SER A 446 -69.43 62.85 20.29
CA SER A 446 -70.88 63.19 20.27
C SER A 446 -71.23 63.74 21.60
N GLU A 447 -71.65 64.97 21.53
CA GLU A 447 -72.37 65.63 22.60
C GLU A 447 -73.86 65.13 22.59
N SER A 448 -74.40 64.88 23.77
CA SER A 448 -75.61 65.23 24.42
C SER A 448 -76.00 64.25 25.49
#